data_299411a0bbdeb44765624f8436eb60f5
#
_entry.id   299411a0bbdeb44765624f8436eb60f5
#
_cell.length_a   1.000
_cell.length_b   1.000
_cell.length_c   1.000
_cell.angle_alpha   90.00
_cell.angle_beta   90.00
_cell.angle_gamma   90.00
#
_symmetry.space_group_name_H-M   'P 1'
#
loop_
_entity.id
_entity.type
_entity.pdbx_description
1 polymer ?
#
loop_
_entity_poly.entity_id
_entity_poly.type
_entity_poly.pdbx_seq_one_letter_code
_entity_poly.pdbx_strand_id
1 'polypeptide(L)'
;EESNLMPAMGYLHIDGKGELASSGSRYNLLEAETIAAWLAENQQNIEAHYGKSLHEVVGIVTPFSAQVSTIKQALGKQGISTGANEKSLTVGTVHSLQGAERAIVIFSPVYSKHEDGGFIDSDNSMLNVAVSRAKDSFLVFGDMDLFEIQPPSSPRGLLAKYLFESEKNALSFDYKERKDLKTSETKIYTLHGVEQHDNFLNQTFENTDKHITIVSPWLTWQKLEQTGFLDSMIAACSRGINVTIVTDRSYNTEHKDFEKRKEKQQNLKAALEKLNALGIATKLVNRVHSKIVIGDDGLLCVGSFNWFSATREARYERYDTSMVYSGDNLKGEIEAIYNSLERRQV
;
A
#
# COMPACT_ATOMS: atom_id res chain seq x y z
N GLU A 1 25.73 29.02 28.26
CA GLU A 1 24.95 27.86 27.74
C GLU A 1 24.95 28.03 26.24
N GLU A 2 25.81 27.29 25.52
CA GLU A 2 25.72 27.15 24.07
C GLU A 2 24.39 26.47 23.76
N SER A 3 23.48 27.17 23.11
CA SER A 3 22.22 26.59 22.70
C SER A 3 22.53 25.54 21.62
N ASN A 4 22.20 24.28 21.87
CA ASN A 4 22.31 23.22 20.87
C ASN A 4 21.51 23.64 19.65
N LEU A 5 22.06 23.39 18.44
CA LEU A 5 21.41 23.73 17.19
C LEU A 5 20.06 23.00 17.03
N MET A 6 20.00 21.77 17.53
CA MET A 6 18.83 20.89 17.50
C MET A 6 18.47 20.42 18.91
N PRO A 7 17.22 20.01 19.19
CA PRO A 7 16.86 19.44 20.47
C PRO A 7 17.64 18.16 20.74
N ALA A 8 17.93 17.88 22.01
CA ALA A 8 18.65 16.67 22.42
C ALA A 8 17.89 15.40 21.97
N MET A 9 16.56 15.44 22.08
CA MET A 9 15.63 14.41 21.56
C MET A 9 14.61 15.11 20.68
N GLY A 10 14.78 15.00 19.37
CA GLY A 10 13.90 15.65 18.38
C GLY A 10 13.18 14.68 17.48
N TYR A 11 12.13 15.15 16.83
CA TYR A 11 11.42 14.35 15.84
C TYR A 11 10.87 15.19 14.70
N LEU A 12 10.74 14.56 13.54
CA LEU A 12 9.96 15.02 12.41
C LEU A 12 8.89 13.99 12.09
N HIS A 13 7.61 14.38 12.18
CA HIS A 13 6.51 13.50 11.82
C HIS A 13 6.44 13.30 10.31
N ILE A 14 6.39 12.04 9.90
CA ILE A 14 6.31 11.64 8.48
C ILE A 14 5.24 10.55 8.36
N ASP A 15 4.12 10.86 7.73
CA ASP A 15 3.07 9.90 7.43
C ASP A 15 3.42 9.15 6.13
N GLY A 16 4.41 8.26 6.23
CA GLY A 16 4.90 7.44 5.14
C GLY A 16 4.49 5.97 5.29
N LYS A 17 4.40 5.25 4.18
CA LYS A 17 4.12 3.81 4.18
C LYS A 17 5.41 3.02 4.04
N GLY A 18 5.61 2.06 4.96
CA GLY A 18 6.68 1.07 4.84
C GLY A 18 6.34 0.06 3.74
N GLU A 19 7.31 -0.28 2.90
CA GLU A 19 7.18 -1.26 1.83
C GLU A 19 8.17 -2.41 2.02
N LEU A 20 7.82 -3.59 1.49
CA LEU A 20 8.67 -4.76 1.52
C LEU A 20 9.48 -4.84 0.22
N ALA A 21 10.81 -4.83 0.34
CA ALA A 21 11.70 -5.05 -0.80
C ALA A 21 11.74 -6.54 -1.19
N SER A 22 12.18 -6.85 -2.40
CA SER A 22 12.35 -8.24 -2.89
C SER A 22 13.30 -9.08 -2.02
N SER A 23 14.19 -8.44 -1.27
CA SER A 23 15.10 -9.07 -0.30
C SER A 23 14.43 -9.49 1.01
N GLY A 24 13.15 -9.16 1.21
CA GLY A 24 12.46 -9.34 2.49
C GLY A 24 12.74 -8.24 3.52
N SER A 25 13.63 -7.29 3.23
CA SER A 25 13.87 -6.12 4.09
C SER A 25 12.87 -5.00 3.79
N ARG A 26 12.66 -4.09 4.75
CA ARG A 26 11.67 -3.01 4.62
C ARG A 26 12.33 -1.67 4.29
N TYR A 27 11.58 -0.80 3.63
CA TYR A 27 11.98 0.59 3.37
C TYR A 27 10.75 1.51 3.38
N ASN A 28 10.99 2.79 3.65
CA ASN A 28 10.00 3.86 3.59
C ASN A 28 10.61 4.99 2.75
N LEU A 29 10.11 5.12 1.52
CA LEU A 29 10.67 6.07 0.57
C LEU A 29 10.46 7.52 1.02
N LEU A 30 9.30 7.83 1.63
CA LEU A 30 9.01 9.18 2.11
C LEU A 30 9.95 9.58 3.25
N GLU A 31 10.25 8.68 4.19
CA GLU A 31 11.26 8.96 5.23
C GLU A 31 12.62 9.25 4.61
N ALA A 32 13.06 8.44 3.65
CA ALA A 32 14.36 8.59 3.00
C ALA A 32 14.47 9.91 2.22
N GLU A 33 13.45 10.28 1.46
CA GLU A 33 13.42 11.53 0.69
C GLU A 33 13.33 12.75 1.60
N THR A 34 12.55 12.67 2.68
CA THR A 34 12.44 13.76 3.68
C THR A 34 13.76 13.97 4.42
N ILE A 35 14.43 12.91 4.86
CA ILE A 35 15.76 12.99 5.48
C ILE A 35 16.74 13.68 4.54
N ALA A 36 16.79 13.26 3.28
CA ALA A 36 17.71 13.82 2.30
C ALA A 36 17.45 15.31 2.01
N ALA A 37 16.18 15.69 1.86
CA ALA A 37 15.79 17.07 1.63
C ALA A 37 16.08 17.96 2.85
N TRP A 38 15.76 17.47 4.06
CA TRP A 38 16.04 18.18 5.30
C TRP A 38 17.55 18.40 5.51
N LEU A 39 18.36 17.39 5.24
CA LEU A 39 19.82 17.53 5.34
C LEU A 39 20.37 18.52 4.32
N ALA A 40 19.89 18.49 3.08
CA ALA A 40 20.32 19.43 2.05
C ALA A 40 20.00 20.89 2.42
N GLU A 41 18.83 21.12 3.03
CA GLU A 41 18.41 22.46 3.50
C GLU A 41 19.21 22.92 4.72
N ASN A 42 19.51 22.02 5.65
CA ASN A 42 20.16 22.36 6.92
C ASN A 42 21.68 22.21 6.90
N GLN A 43 22.29 21.69 5.83
CA GLN A 43 23.72 21.39 5.73
C GLN A 43 24.59 22.58 6.14
N GLN A 44 24.36 23.76 5.56
CA GLN A 44 25.17 24.96 5.83
C GLN A 44 25.11 25.39 7.29
N ASN A 45 23.91 25.32 7.89
CA ASN A 45 23.71 25.69 9.30
C ASN A 45 24.40 24.69 10.24
N ILE A 46 24.32 23.40 9.93
CA ILE A 46 24.97 22.33 10.71
C ILE A 46 26.49 22.50 10.62
N GLU A 47 27.04 22.63 9.42
CA GLU A 47 28.49 22.78 9.22
C GLU A 47 29.02 24.06 9.84
N ALA A 48 28.29 25.17 9.78
CA ALA A 48 28.66 26.43 10.41
C ALA A 48 28.66 26.33 11.94
N HIS A 49 27.65 25.69 12.55
CA HIS A 49 27.53 25.53 13.99
C HIS A 49 28.67 24.67 14.59
N TYR A 50 28.96 23.53 13.92
CA TYR A 50 29.97 22.60 14.44
C TYR A 50 31.38 22.88 13.95
N GLY A 51 31.57 23.77 12.96
CA GLY A 51 32.85 24.02 12.33
C GLY A 51 33.47 22.79 11.64
N LYS A 52 32.63 21.84 11.21
CA LYS A 52 32.97 20.54 10.61
C LYS A 52 32.08 20.23 9.44
N SER A 53 32.55 19.36 8.57
CA SER A 53 31.75 18.89 7.43
C SER A 53 30.60 18.00 7.88
N LEU A 54 29.52 17.97 7.10
CA LEU A 54 28.29 17.23 7.42
C LEU A 54 28.57 15.76 7.79
N HIS A 55 29.48 15.09 7.06
CA HIS A 55 29.82 13.68 7.27
C HIS A 55 30.54 13.40 8.62
N GLU A 56 31.15 14.41 9.22
CA GLU A 56 31.78 14.30 10.54
C GLU A 56 30.77 14.52 11.68
N VAL A 57 29.70 15.29 11.40
CA VAL A 57 28.71 15.71 12.39
C VAL A 57 27.50 14.77 12.41
N VAL A 58 27.02 14.31 11.25
CA VAL A 58 25.76 13.57 11.12
C VAL A 58 26.00 12.09 10.80
N GLY A 59 25.21 11.23 11.42
CA GLY A 59 25.06 9.83 11.08
C GLY A 59 23.59 9.45 10.92
N ILE A 60 23.27 8.53 10.04
CA ILE A 60 21.91 8.04 9.84
C ILE A 60 21.86 6.56 10.12
N VAL A 61 20.91 6.16 10.96
CA VAL A 61 20.68 4.77 11.37
C VAL A 61 19.25 4.33 11.11
N THR A 62 19.09 3.08 10.73
CA THR A 62 17.80 2.44 10.51
C THR A 62 17.86 0.95 10.89
N PRO A 63 16.74 0.31 11.25
CA PRO A 63 16.72 -1.14 11.50
C PRO A 63 16.92 -1.99 10.24
N PHE A 64 16.70 -1.43 9.03
CA PHE A 64 16.51 -2.20 7.82
C PHE A 64 17.53 -1.91 6.72
N SER A 65 18.14 -2.95 6.18
CA SER A 65 19.16 -2.83 5.12
C SER A 65 18.61 -2.22 3.81
N ALA A 66 17.34 -2.50 3.45
CA ALA A 66 16.73 -1.87 2.28
C ALA A 66 16.57 -0.36 2.48
N GLN A 67 16.26 0.10 3.70
CA GLN A 67 16.18 1.52 4.00
C GLN A 67 17.53 2.21 3.89
N VAL A 68 18.62 1.56 4.28
CA VAL A 68 19.98 2.10 4.08
C VAL A 68 20.21 2.44 2.59
N SER A 69 19.86 1.52 1.70
CA SER A 69 20.01 1.73 0.26
C SER A 69 19.11 2.85 -0.26
N THR A 70 17.86 2.91 0.23
CA THR A 70 16.88 3.93 -0.16
C THR A 70 17.33 5.33 0.29
N ILE A 71 17.82 5.46 1.53
CA ILE A 71 18.36 6.72 2.04
C ILE A 71 19.59 7.16 1.25
N LYS A 72 20.53 6.25 0.95
CA LYS A 72 21.71 6.56 0.14
C LYS A 72 21.33 7.06 -1.25
N GLN A 73 20.33 6.48 -1.89
CA GLN A 73 19.85 6.93 -3.19
C GLN A 73 19.20 8.34 -3.09
N ALA A 74 18.41 8.59 -2.06
CA ALA A 74 17.79 9.88 -1.85
C ALA A 74 18.84 10.98 -1.59
N LEU A 75 19.84 10.71 -0.76
CA LEU A 75 20.95 11.61 -0.49
C LEU A 75 21.77 11.91 -1.75
N GLY A 76 22.02 10.90 -2.57
CA GLY A 76 22.71 11.06 -3.85
C GLY A 76 21.98 12.01 -4.81
N LYS A 77 20.64 11.97 -4.85
CA LYS A 77 19.81 12.91 -5.62
C LYS A 77 19.96 14.37 -5.13
N GLN A 78 20.30 14.56 -3.85
CA GLN A 78 20.57 15.87 -3.24
C GLN A 78 22.06 16.27 -3.32
N GLY A 79 22.91 15.48 -3.98
CA GLY A 79 24.33 15.75 -4.09
C GLY A 79 25.16 15.42 -2.82
N ILE A 80 24.56 14.74 -1.85
CA ILE A 80 25.23 14.34 -0.60
C ILE A 80 25.87 12.96 -0.80
N SER A 81 27.21 12.89 -0.68
CA SER A 81 27.96 11.65 -0.89
C SER A 81 27.79 10.66 0.27
N THR A 82 27.54 9.39 -0.05
CA THR A 82 27.39 8.28 0.91
C THR A 82 28.27 7.07 0.57
N GLY A 83 29.31 7.26 -0.22
CA GLY A 83 30.22 6.20 -0.64
C GLY A 83 31.12 5.66 0.48
N ALA A 84 32.13 4.84 0.11
CA ALA A 84 33.10 4.25 1.04
C ALA A 84 34.26 5.19 1.41
N ASN A 85 34.25 6.44 0.97
CA ASN A 85 35.32 7.39 1.20
C ASN A 85 35.19 8.02 2.60
N GLU A 86 36.30 8.39 3.20
CA GLU A 86 36.37 9.03 4.51
C GLU A 86 35.55 10.35 4.61
N LYS A 87 35.25 10.98 3.48
CA LYS A 87 34.43 12.21 3.36
C LYS A 87 32.96 11.97 3.02
N SER A 88 32.44 10.78 3.29
CA SER A 88 31.08 10.41 2.96
C SER A 88 30.22 10.28 4.18
N LEU A 89 28.95 10.73 4.08
CA LEU A 89 27.97 10.62 5.16
C LEU A 89 27.73 9.14 5.50
N THR A 90 27.80 8.82 6.79
CA THR A 90 27.60 7.46 7.28
C THR A 90 26.10 7.15 7.34
N VAL A 91 25.67 6.14 6.57
CA VAL A 91 24.31 5.59 6.59
C VAL A 91 24.41 4.08 6.78
N GLY A 92 23.81 3.56 7.84
CA GLY A 92 23.91 2.13 8.13
C GLY A 92 22.80 1.58 9.00
N THR A 93 22.79 0.26 9.15
CA THR A 93 21.91 -0.35 10.16
C THR A 93 22.45 -0.07 11.56
N VAL A 94 21.58 -0.13 12.57
CA VAL A 94 21.95 0.10 13.96
C VAL A 94 23.18 -0.74 14.37
N HIS A 95 23.25 -1.99 13.91
CA HIS A 95 24.38 -2.89 14.22
C HIS A 95 25.66 -2.54 13.44
N SER A 96 25.56 -1.97 12.25
CA SER A 96 26.73 -1.64 11.42
C SER A 96 27.48 -0.39 11.89
N LEU A 97 26.87 0.44 12.70
CA LEU A 97 27.45 1.67 13.25
C LEU A 97 28.07 1.50 14.65
N GLN A 98 28.38 0.26 15.04
CA GLN A 98 29.06 0.01 16.31
C GLN A 98 30.43 0.75 16.37
N GLY A 99 30.58 1.63 17.37
CA GLY A 99 31.82 2.37 17.60
C GLY A 99 31.89 3.78 16.98
N ALA A 100 31.04 4.13 16.06
CA ALA A 100 31.00 5.47 15.45
C ALA A 100 29.98 6.39 16.16
N GLU A 101 30.45 7.39 16.87
CA GLU A 101 29.62 8.44 17.47
C GLU A 101 29.55 9.66 16.57
N ARG A 102 28.41 10.35 16.55
CA ARG A 102 28.19 11.62 15.83
C ARG A 102 27.52 12.65 16.76
N ALA A 103 27.72 13.92 16.46
CA ALA A 103 27.00 14.96 17.18
C ALA A 103 25.49 14.82 16.97
N ILE A 104 25.07 14.62 15.74
CA ILE A 104 23.68 14.41 15.37
C ILE A 104 23.49 13.00 14.82
N VAL A 105 22.54 12.25 15.34
CA VAL A 105 22.12 10.96 14.79
C VAL A 105 20.65 11.05 14.36
N ILE A 106 20.38 10.73 13.11
CA ILE A 106 19.03 10.61 12.56
C ILE A 106 18.63 9.14 12.55
N PHE A 107 17.49 8.82 13.11
CA PHE A 107 16.91 7.48 13.13
C PHE A 107 15.68 7.43 12.22
N SER A 108 15.69 6.49 11.25
CA SER A 108 14.58 6.19 10.34
C SER A 108 13.97 4.85 10.73
N PRO A 109 12.79 4.84 11.41
CA PRO A 109 12.16 3.62 11.92
C PRO A 109 11.50 2.76 10.84
N VAL A 110 11.11 3.33 9.71
CA VAL A 110 10.45 2.70 8.56
C VAL A 110 8.99 2.32 8.82
N TYR A 111 8.69 1.73 9.98
CA TYR A 111 7.33 1.39 10.38
C TYR A 111 6.44 2.62 10.55
N SER A 112 5.16 2.45 10.23
CA SER A 112 4.15 3.49 10.36
C SER A 112 2.84 2.92 10.91
N LYS A 113 1.89 3.78 11.22
CA LYS A 113 0.52 3.38 11.62
C LYS A 113 -0.17 2.49 10.58
N HIS A 114 0.28 2.54 9.31
CA HIS A 114 -0.26 1.73 8.22
C HIS A 114 0.29 0.30 8.22
N GLU A 115 1.50 0.10 8.74
CA GLU A 115 2.13 -1.20 8.86
C GLU A 115 3.20 -1.21 9.96
N ASP A 116 2.96 -1.96 11.03
CA ASP A 116 3.90 -2.18 12.13
C ASP A 116 4.21 -3.66 12.31
N GLY A 117 5.47 -4.04 12.15
CA GLY A 117 5.94 -5.42 12.34
C GLY A 117 6.51 -5.70 13.74
N GLY A 118 6.56 -4.71 14.64
CA GLY A 118 7.07 -4.87 16.01
C GLY A 118 8.56 -5.20 16.13
N PHE A 119 9.31 -5.23 15.03
CA PHE A 119 10.74 -5.63 15.05
C PHE A 119 11.61 -4.72 15.93
N ILE A 120 11.30 -3.42 15.95
CA ILE A 120 12.06 -2.43 16.75
C ILE A 120 11.91 -2.72 18.26
N ASP A 121 10.75 -3.20 18.69
CA ASP A 121 10.46 -3.49 20.10
C ASP A 121 10.83 -4.93 20.50
N SER A 122 11.24 -5.77 19.55
CA SER A 122 11.64 -7.16 19.84
C SER A 122 12.95 -7.26 20.61
N ASP A 123 13.79 -6.23 20.53
CA ASP A 123 15.08 -6.15 21.24
C ASP A 123 15.31 -4.75 21.80
N ASN A 124 15.32 -4.65 23.12
CA ASN A 124 15.60 -3.40 23.84
C ASN A 124 16.98 -2.79 23.51
N SER A 125 17.92 -3.60 23.05
CA SER A 125 19.28 -3.14 22.75
C SER A 125 19.34 -2.26 21.51
N MET A 126 18.44 -2.48 20.54
CA MET A 126 18.47 -1.78 19.26
C MET A 126 18.37 -0.26 19.42
N LEU A 127 17.30 0.23 20.06
CA LEU A 127 17.12 1.67 20.27
C LEU A 127 18.18 2.24 21.23
N ASN A 128 18.59 1.50 22.27
CA ASN A 128 19.65 1.92 23.16
C ASN A 128 20.98 2.13 22.42
N VAL A 129 21.33 1.22 21.51
CA VAL A 129 22.52 1.36 20.68
C VAL A 129 22.38 2.56 19.74
N ALA A 130 21.23 2.75 19.10
CA ALA A 130 20.99 3.89 18.19
C ALA A 130 21.12 5.23 18.94
N VAL A 131 20.44 5.39 20.07
CA VAL A 131 20.50 6.62 20.91
C VAL A 131 21.92 6.89 21.42
N SER A 132 22.64 5.85 21.88
CA SER A 132 24.02 5.99 22.38
C SER A 132 25.04 6.44 21.32
N ARG A 133 24.68 6.50 20.06
CA ARG A 133 25.52 7.04 18.97
C ARG A 133 25.48 8.57 18.89
N ALA A 134 24.47 9.20 19.47
CA ALA A 134 24.31 10.65 19.47
C ALA A 134 25.02 11.27 20.64
N LYS A 135 25.82 12.33 20.38
CA LYS A 135 26.47 13.13 21.44
C LYS A 135 25.59 14.30 21.86
N ASP A 136 24.97 14.97 20.90
CA ASP A 136 24.24 16.20 21.15
C ASP A 136 22.75 16.04 20.85
N SER A 137 22.40 15.41 19.71
CA SER A 137 21.01 15.30 19.23
C SER A 137 20.71 13.95 18.63
N PHE A 138 19.63 13.32 19.10
CA PHE A 138 19.02 12.13 18.49
C PHE A 138 17.68 12.53 17.89
N LEU A 139 17.55 12.41 16.56
CA LEU A 139 16.40 12.89 15.79
C LEU A 139 15.68 11.70 15.14
N VAL A 140 14.38 11.55 15.40
CA VAL A 140 13.55 10.49 14.80
C VAL A 140 12.76 11.08 13.64
N PHE A 141 12.96 10.53 12.45
CA PHE A 141 12.23 10.88 11.23
C PHE A 141 11.29 9.74 10.86
N GLY A 142 10.03 9.81 11.25
CA GLY A 142 9.08 8.73 11.03
C GLY A 142 7.67 9.06 11.48
N ASP A 143 6.81 8.06 11.49
CA ASP A 143 5.40 8.22 11.87
C ASP A 143 5.23 8.32 13.39
N MET A 144 5.02 9.54 13.86
CA MET A 144 4.85 9.82 15.29
C MET A 144 3.53 9.30 15.85
N ASP A 145 2.48 9.15 15.01
CA ASP A 145 1.23 8.53 15.44
C ASP A 145 1.44 7.08 15.89
N LEU A 146 2.37 6.37 15.21
CA LEU A 146 2.76 5.03 15.63
C LEU A 146 3.52 5.01 16.97
N PHE A 147 4.36 6.00 17.23
CA PHE A 147 5.08 6.11 18.51
C PHE A 147 4.14 6.45 19.66
N GLU A 148 3.13 7.30 19.42
CA GLU A 148 2.17 7.74 20.44
C GLU A 148 1.32 6.59 20.97
N ILE A 149 0.95 5.61 20.12
CA ILE A 149 0.11 4.48 20.51
C ILE A 149 0.87 3.30 21.13
N GLN A 150 2.21 3.35 21.17
CA GLN A 150 3.01 2.26 21.73
C GLN A 150 2.85 2.13 23.23
N PRO A 151 2.88 0.90 23.80
CA PRO A 151 2.89 0.70 25.24
C PRO A 151 4.03 1.47 25.89
N PRO A 152 3.80 2.19 27.01
CA PRO A 152 4.86 2.98 27.67
C PRO A 152 6.09 2.17 28.12
N SER A 153 5.94 0.84 28.25
CA SER A 153 7.03 -0.06 28.63
C SER A 153 7.81 -0.62 27.42
N SER A 154 7.33 -0.42 26.21
CA SER A 154 8.06 -0.83 25.01
C SER A 154 9.22 0.12 24.70
N PRO A 155 10.26 -0.32 23.98
CA PRO A 155 11.37 0.55 23.57
C PRO A 155 10.91 1.83 22.86
N ARG A 156 9.97 1.71 21.89
CA ARG A 156 9.41 2.88 21.19
C ARG A 156 8.56 3.75 22.11
N GLY A 157 7.77 3.17 23.01
CA GLY A 157 6.97 3.92 23.98
C GLY A 157 7.85 4.69 24.99
N LEU A 158 8.98 4.11 25.42
CA LEU A 158 9.96 4.81 26.24
C LEU A 158 10.61 5.96 25.47
N LEU A 159 10.99 5.77 24.22
CA LEU A 159 11.54 6.83 23.38
C LEU A 159 10.52 7.94 23.14
N ALA A 160 9.27 7.59 22.84
CA ALA A 160 8.16 8.54 22.65
C ALA A 160 7.99 9.50 23.83
N LYS A 161 8.15 9.02 25.06
CA LYS A 161 8.09 9.85 26.27
C LYS A 161 9.07 11.01 26.23
N TYR A 162 10.30 10.78 25.75
CA TYR A 162 11.31 11.84 25.64
C TYR A 162 11.09 12.71 24.40
N LEU A 163 10.66 12.13 23.30
CA LEU A 163 10.35 12.89 22.08
C LEU A 163 9.23 13.90 22.31
N PHE A 164 8.16 13.50 23.01
CA PHE A 164 6.97 14.34 23.25
C PHE A 164 7.01 15.12 24.56
N GLU A 165 8.13 15.11 25.28
CA GLU A 165 8.28 15.85 26.54
C GLU A 165 8.14 17.37 26.37
N SER A 166 8.47 17.90 25.18
CA SER A 166 8.36 19.33 24.85
C SER A 166 7.95 19.52 23.39
N GLU A 167 7.10 20.52 23.14
CA GLU A 167 6.76 20.95 21.78
C GLU A 167 7.99 21.43 21.00
N LYS A 168 9.04 21.90 21.68
CA LYS A 168 10.31 22.30 21.05
C LYS A 168 11.09 21.14 20.44
N ASN A 169 10.74 19.90 20.77
CA ASN A 169 11.34 18.70 20.20
C ASN A 169 10.82 18.41 18.79
N ALA A 170 9.66 18.97 18.40
CA ALA A 170 9.14 18.88 17.05
C ALA A 170 9.95 19.76 16.10
N LEU A 171 10.57 19.14 15.10
CA LEU A 171 11.25 19.86 14.04
C LEU A 171 10.21 20.36 13.02
N SER A 172 10.42 21.59 12.54
CA SER A 172 9.59 22.16 11.47
C SER A 172 10.31 21.97 10.15
N PHE A 173 9.66 21.29 9.21
CA PHE A 173 10.17 21.13 7.86
C PHE A 173 8.99 20.94 6.88
N ASP A 174 8.86 21.84 5.93
CA ASP A 174 7.80 21.77 4.93
C ASP A 174 8.26 20.90 3.73
N TYR A 175 8.10 19.61 3.90
CA TYR A 175 8.28 18.65 2.80
C TYR A 175 6.94 18.39 2.13
N LYS A 176 6.88 18.59 0.80
CA LYS A 176 5.66 18.35 0.04
C LYS A 176 5.29 16.87 0.14
N GLU A 177 4.17 16.60 0.78
CA GLU A 177 3.58 15.26 0.81
C GLU A 177 3.49 14.69 -0.61
N ARG A 178 3.88 13.45 -0.76
CA ARG A 178 3.65 12.74 -2.03
C ARG A 178 2.14 12.61 -2.23
N LYS A 179 1.65 13.12 -3.37
CA LYS A 179 0.24 13.03 -3.76
C LYS A 179 -0.24 11.59 -4.00
N ASP A 180 0.69 10.65 -4.09
CA ASP A 180 0.47 9.22 -4.33
C ASP A 180 0.28 8.39 -3.05
N LEU A 181 0.55 8.94 -1.86
CA LEU A 181 0.09 8.36 -0.60
C LEU A 181 -1.38 8.75 -0.38
N LYS A 182 -2.26 8.19 -1.18
CA LYS A 182 -3.66 8.09 -0.79
C LYS A 182 -3.69 7.20 0.44
N THR A 183 -3.81 7.81 1.63
CA THR A 183 -4.33 7.11 2.79
C THR A 183 -5.71 6.62 2.39
N SER A 184 -5.80 5.39 1.97
CA SER A 184 -7.11 4.79 1.74
C SER A 184 -7.68 4.51 3.12
N GLU A 185 -8.48 5.45 3.62
CA GLU A 185 -9.32 5.15 4.78
C GLU A 185 -9.98 3.80 4.53
N THR A 186 -9.72 2.84 5.40
CA THR A 186 -10.41 1.56 5.34
C THR A 186 -11.90 1.81 5.46
N LYS A 187 -12.65 1.53 4.38
CA LYS A 187 -14.09 1.68 4.34
C LYS A 187 -14.75 0.32 4.22
N ILE A 188 -15.71 0.08 5.07
CA ILE A 188 -16.59 -1.09 4.98
C ILE A 188 -18.02 -0.56 4.86
N TYR A 189 -18.71 -0.97 3.80
CA TYR A 189 -20.10 -0.60 3.59
C TYR A 189 -20.85 -1.69 2.82
N THR A 190 -22.16 -1.61 2.81
CA THR A 190 -23.02 -2.57 2.11
C THR A 190 -23.71 -1.93 0.92
N LEU A 191 -23.89 -2.74 -0.12
CA LEU A 191 -24.70 -2.41 -1.29
C LEU A 191 -26.03 -3.15 -1.18
N HIS A 192 -27.10 -2.49 -1.56
CA HIS A 192 -28.45 -3.03 -1.55
C HIS A 192 -29.16 -2.78 -2.89
N GLY A 193 -29.81 -3.82 -3.44
CA GLY A 193 -30.55 -3.72 -4.68
C GLY A 193 -29.70 -3.43 -5.93
N VAL A 194 -30.36 -3.36 -7.06
CA VAL A 194 -29.70 -3.28 -8.39
C VAL A 194 -28.97 -1.95 -8.56
N GLU A 195 -29.61 -0.83 -8.23
CA GLU A 195 -29.07 0.51 -8.49
C GLU A 195 -27.71 0.74 -7.81
N GLN A 196 -27.60 0.36 -6.51
CA GLN A 196 -26.34 0.54 -5.79
C GLN A 196 -25.22 -0.36 -6.33
N HIS A 197 -25.55 -1.58 -6.74
CA HIS A 197 -24.59 -2.50 -7.35
C HIS A 197 -24.10 -2.00 -8.71
N ASP A 198 -25.02 -1.53 -9.57
CA ASP A 198 -24.67 -1.02 -10.89
C ASP A 198 -23.81 0.25 -10.80
N ASN A 199 -24.16 1.19 -9.90
CA ASN A 199 -23.36 2.38 -9.63
C ASN A 199 -21.96 2.02 -9.08
N PHE A 200 -21.89 1.08 -8.15
CA PHE A 200 -20.62 0.61 -7.59
C PHE A 200 -19.71 0.03 -8.69
N LEU A 201 -20.24 -0.84 -9.56
CA LEU A 201 -19.43 -1.47 -10.60
C LEU A 201 -18.94 -0.44 -11.64
N ASN A 202 -19.77 0.53 -12.03
CA ASN A 202 -19.38 1.62 -12.92
C ASN A 202 -18.26 2.49 -12.28
N GLN A 203 -18.42 2.87 -11.01
CA GLN A 203 -17.38 3.60 -10.27
C GLN A 203 -16.09 2.79 -10.14
N THR A 204 -16.18 1.46 -9.99
CA THR A 204 -15.00 0.60 -9.97
C THR A 204 -14.27 0.65 -11.30
N PHE A 205 -14.96 0.60 -12.45
CA PHE A 205 -14.33 0.77 -13.75
C PHE A 205 -13.65 2.13 -13.91
N GLU A 206 -14.23 3.20 -13.38
CA GLU A 206 -13.68 4.55 -13.49
C GLU A 206 -12.45 4.79 -12.62
N ASN A 207 -12.43 4.23 -11.40
CA ASN A 207 -11.47 4.56 -10.36
C ASN A 207 -10.33 3.55 -10.19
N THR A 208 -10.35 2.42 -10.88
CA THR A 208 -9.29 1.41 -10.84
C THR A 208 -8.15 1.79 -11.78
N ASP A 209 -6.91 1.55 -11.35
CA ASP A 209 -5.71 1.96 -12.07
C ASP A 209 -5.03 0.83 -12.85
N LYS A 210 -5.15 -0.44 -12.40
CA LYS A 210 -4.36 -1.55 -12.94
C LYS A 210 -5.20 -2.72 -13.43
N HIS A 211 -6.04 -3.28 -12.56
CA HIS A 211 -6.81 -4.46 -12.90
C HIS A 211 -8.15 -4.53 -12.18
N ILE A 212 -9.14 -5.10 -12.86
CA ILE A 212 -10.46 -5.40 -12.33
C ILE A 212 -10.77 -6.87 -12.62
N THR A 213 -11.18 -7.61 -11.59
CA THR A 213 -11.67 -8.98 -11.76
C THR A 213 -13.10 -9.09 -11.25
N ILE A 214 -14.00 -9.59 -12.10
CA ILE A 214 -15.40 -9.78 -11.77
C ILE A 214 -15.73 -11.27 -11.85
N VAL A 215 -16.09 -11.85 -10.71
CA VAL A 215 -16.55 -13.24 -10.62
C VAL A 215 -18.07 -13.24 -10.63
N SER A 216 -18.64 -13.76 -11.70
CA SER A 216 -20.08 -13.92 -11.87
C SER A 216 -20.40 -15.33 -12.39
N PRO A 217 -21.05 -16.18 -11.56
CA PRO A 217 -21.33 -17.56 -11.94
C PRO A 217 -22.10 -17.69 -13.27
N TRP A 218 -23.02 -16.77 -13.51
CA TRP A 218 -23.80 -16.72 -14.75
C TRP A 218 -23.37 -15.54 -15.60
N LEU A 219 -23.22 -15.79 -16.90
CA LEU A 219 -22.91 -14.81 -17.92
C LEU A 219 -23.96 -14.90 -19.05
N THR A 220 -24.77 -13.86 -19.18
CA THR A 220 -25.78 -13.75 -20.23
C THR A 220 -25.48 -12.54 -21.10
N TRP A 221 -25.10 -12.75 -22.36
CA TRP A 221 -24.70 -11.66 -23.25
C TRP A 221 -25.75 -10.56 -23.37
N GLN A 222 -27.02 -10.92 -23.58
CA GLN A 222 -28.10 -9.93 -23.66
C GLN A 222 -28.22 -9.05 -22.41
N LYS A 223 -28.05 -9.65 -21.24
CA LYS A 223 -28.10 -8.88 -19.97
C LYS A 223 -26.91 -7.95 -19.86
N LEU A 224 -25.73 -8.40 -20.26
CA LEU A 224 -24.52 -7.58 -20.26
C LEU A 224 -24.65 -6.37 -21.20
N GLU A 225 -25.21 -6.55 -22.41
CA GLU A 225 -25.50 -5.45 -23.34
C GLU A 225 -26.48 -4.42 -22.75
N GLN A 226 -27.50 -4.89 -22.03
CA GLN A 226 -28.53 -4.02 -21.44
C GLN A 226 -28.04 -3.16 -20.26
N THR A 227 -26.93 -3.53 -19.62
CA THR A 227 -26.42 -2.83 -18.41
C THR A 227 -25.52 -1.64 -18.71
N GLY A 228 -25.03 -1.49 -19.93
CA GLY A 228 -24.00 -0.50 -20.27
C GLY A 228 -22.60 -0.84 -19.75
N PHE A 229 -22.41 -1.96 -19.04
CA PHE A 229 -21.11 -2.36 -18.50
C PHE A 229 -20.08 -2.65 -19.59
N LEU A 230 -20.50 -3.05 -20.79
CA LEU A 230 -19.57 -3.26 -21.91
C LEU A 230 -18.82 -1.98 -22.26
N ASP A 231 -19.51 -0.85 -22.34
CA ASP A 231 -18.90 0.42 -22.67
C ASP A 231 -17.91 0.84 -21.56
N SER A 232 -18.29 0.65 -20.30
CA SER A 232 -17.42 0.93 -19.15
C SER A 232 -16.18 0.02 -19.12
N MET A 233 -16.30 -1.26 -19.45
CA MET A 233 -15.18 -2.21 -19.55
C MET A 233 -14.25 -1.83 -20.70
N ILE A 234 -14.79 -1.51 -21.88
CA ILE A 234 -14.01 -1.09 -23.05
C ILE A 234 -13.25 0.21 -22.74
N ALA A 235 -13.89 1.17 -22.09
CA ALA A 235 -13.25 2.41 -21.66
C ALA A 235 -12.11 2.13 -20.65
N ALA A 236 -12.30 1.21 -19.72
CA ALA A 236 -11.26 0.78 -18.79
C ALA A 236 -10.08 0.12 -19.52
N CYS A 237 -10.34 -0.82 -20.43
CA CYS A 237 -9.31 -1.44 -21.28
C CYS A 237 -8.54 -0.41 -22.10
N SER A 238 -9.22 0.60 -22.65
CA SER A 238 -8.60 1.69 -23.43
C SER A 238 -7.65 2.57 -22.59
N ARG A 239 -7.84 2.63 -21.27
CA ARG A 239 -6.91 3.25 -20.32
C ARG A 239 -5.76 2.36 -19.88
N GLY A 240 -5.68 1.12 -20.40
CA GLY A 240 -4.64 0.15 -20.05
C GLY A 240 -4.97 -0.72 -18.83
N ILE A 241 -6.22 -0.70 -18.35
CA ILE A 241 -6.66 -1.51 -17.22
C ILE A 241 -6.96 -2.94 -17.70
N ASN A 242 -6.44 -3.94 -16.99
CA ASN A 242 -6.72 -5.34 -17.26
C ASN A 242 -8.08 -5.75 -16.70
N VAL A 243 -9.10 -5.89 -17.53
CA VAL A 243 -10.42 -6.35 -17.12
C VAL A 243 -10.54 -7.85 -17.35
N THR A 244 -10.88 -8.60 -16.29
CA THR A 244 -11.06 -10.07 -16.32
C THR A 244 -12.44 -10.45 -15.80
N ILE A 245 -13.17 -11.24 -16.59
CA ILE A 245 -14.42 -11.87 -16.19
C ILE A 245 -14.16 -13.35 -15.89
N VAL A 246 -14.52 -13.79 -14.69
CA VAL A 246 -14.47 -15.19 -14.27
C VAL A 246 -15.90 -15.70 -14.17
N THR A 247 -16.24 -16.76 -14.94
CA THR A 247 -17.58 -17.33 -14.95
C THR A 247 -17.55 -18.84 -14.84
N ASP A 248 -18.62 -19.41 -14.29
CA ASP A 248 -18.70 -20.86 -14.07
C ASP A 248 -19.19 -21.59 -15.32
N ARG A 249 -18.46 -22.63 -15.70
CA ARG A 249 -18.82 -23.44 -16.87
C ARG A 249 -20.14 -24.16 -16.68
N SER A 250 -20.34 -24.86 -15.55
CA SER A 250 -21.49 -25.71 -15.32
C SER A 250 -22.80 -24.93 -15.31
N TYR A 251 -22.83 -23.78 -14.61
CA TYR A 251 -24.02 -22.93 -14.55
C TYR A 251 -24.43 -22.38 -15.92
N ASN A 252 -23.47 -22.18 -16.82
CA ASN A 252 -23.72 -21.63 -18.14
C ASN A 252 -23.91 -22.68 -19.24
N THR A 253 -23.62 -23.97 -18.97
CA THR A 253 -23.69 -25.02 -20.01
C THR A 253 -24.61 -26.17 -19.67
N GLU A 254 -24.87 -26.46 -18.40
CA GLU A 254 -25.66 -27.61 -17.99
C GLU A 254 -27.16 -27.37 -18.12
N HIS A 255 -27.85 -28.34 -18.68
CA HIS A 255 -29.29 -28.44 -18.73
C HIS A 255 -29.71 -29.90 -18.91
N LYS A 256 -30.89 -30.31 -18.41
CA LYS A 256 -31.44 -31.67 -18.55
C LYS A 256 -31.80 -31.99 -19.99
N ASP A 257 -32.35 -31.02 -20.71
CA ASP A 257 -32.68 -31.07 -22.12
C ASP A 257 -31.42 -30.91 -22.98
N PHE A 258 -31.23 -31.81 -23.96
CA PHE A 258 -30.03 -31.84 -24.78
C PHE A 258 -29.90 -30.61 -25.70
N GLU A 259 -31.02 -30.20 -26.33
CA GLU A 259 -30.99 -29.05 -27.26
C GLU A 259 -30.70 -27.75 -26.50
N LYS A 260 -31.32 -27.56 -25.35
CA LYS A 260 -31.04 -26.42 -24.48
C LYS A 260 -29.61 -26.42 -23.95
N ARG A 261 -29.04 -27.59 -23.67
CA ARG A 261 -27.63 -27.71 -23.29
C ARG A 261 -26.72 -27.26 -24.41
N LYS A 262 -26.97 -27.70 -25.63
CA LYS A 262 -26.21 -27.31 -26.81
C LYS A 262 -26.31 -25.81 -27.10
N GLU A 263 -27.51 -25.27 -27.01
CA GLU A 263 -27.76 -23.83 -27.15
C GLU A 263 -26.98 -23.02 -26.10
N LYS A 264 -27.04 -23.41 -24.82
CA LYS A 264 -26.29 -22.75 -23.75
C LYS A 264 -24.78 -22.78 -23.99
N GLN A 265 -24.23 -23.93 -24.43
CA GLN A 265 -22.81 -24.06 -24.76
C GLN A 265 -22.39 -23.12 -25.88
N GLN A 266 -23.21 -23.01 -26.92
CA GLN A 266 -22.98 -22.11 -28.05
C GLN A 266 -23.04 -20.64 -27.61
N ASN A 267 -24.04 -20.28 -26.81
CA ASN A 267 -24.21 -18.93 -26.28
C ASN A 267 -23.04 -18.51 -25.38
N LEU A 268 -22.59 -19.40 -24.50
CA LEU A 268 -21.41 -19.13 -23.65
C LEU A 268 -20.17 -18.92 -24.53
N LYS A 269 -19.90 -19.82 -25.48
CA LYS A 269 -18.76 -19.73 -26.39
C LYS A 269 -18.75 -18.39 -27.14
N ALA A 270 -19.89 -18.04 -27.74
CA ALA A 270 -20.03 -16.79 -28.47
C ALA A 270 -19.84 -15.55 -27.58
N ALA A 271 -20.33 -15.58 -26.35
CA ALA A 271 -20.12 -14.49 -25.37
C ALA A 271 -18.64 -14.31 -25.02
N LEU A 272 -17.93 -15.42 -24.75
CA LEU A 272 -16.51 -15.37 -24.44
C LEU A 272 -15.65 -14.87 -25.62
N GLU A 273 -15.97 -15.34 -26.85
CA GLU A 273 -15.27 -14.86 -28.05
C GLU A 273 -15.47 -13.36 -28.28
N LYS A 274 -16.70 -12.85 -28.08
CA LYS A 274 -16.99 -11.42 -28.17
C LYS A 274 -16.26 -10.60 -27.13
N LEU A 275 -16.24 -11.03 -25.86
CA LEU A 275 -15.52 -10.35 -24.78
C LEU A 275 -14.02 -10.27 -25.07
N ASN A 276 -13.42 -11.39 -25.47
CA ASN A 276 -12.00 -11.42 -25.79
C ASN A 276 -11.65 -10.53 -26.99
N ALA A 277 -12.55 -10.46 -28.01
CA ALA A 277 -12.37 -9.56 -29.15
C ALA A 277 -12.42 -8.07 -28.75
N LEU A 278 -13.09 -7.74 -27.65
CA LEU A 278 -13.13 -6.40 -27.07
C LEU A 278 -11.97 -6.11 -26.09
N GLY A 279 -11.01 -7.02 -25.94
CA GLY A 279 -9.88 -6.87 -25.03
C GLY A 279 -10.17 -7.23 -23.57
N ILE A 280 -11.35 -7.80 -23.30
CA ILE A 280 -11.77 -8.22 -21.95
C ILE A 280 -11.36 -9.68 -21.78
N ALA A 281 -10.45 -9.95 -20.84
CA ALA A 281 -10.00 -11.31 -20.55
C ALA A 281 -11.11 -12.15 -19.91
N THR A 282 -11.19 -13.44 -20.28
CA THR A 282 -12.19 -14.34 -19.72
C THR A 282 -11.54 -15.59 -19.13
N LYS A 283 -12.03 -16.04 -17.99
CA LYS A 283 -11.62 -17.31 -17.36
C LYS A 283 -12.84 -18.17 -17.06
N LEU A 284 -12.77 -19.44 -17.47
CA LEU A 284 -13.78 -20.44 -17.12
C LEU A 284 -13.33 -21.22 -15.90
N VAL A 285 -14.24 -21.39 -14.94
CA VAL A 285 -14.01 -22.14 -13.72
C VAL A 285 -15.16 -23.15 -13.50
N ASN A 286 -14.95 -24.11 -12.61
CA ASN A 286 -15.98 -25.04 -12.19
C ASN A 286 -16.31 -24.88 -10.70
N ARG A 287 -17.59 -25.05 -10.36
CA ARG A 287 -18.10 -25.05 -8.97
C ARG A 287 -17.83 -23.74 -8.22
N VAL A 288 -17.96 -22.63 -8.90
CA VAL A 288 -17.85 -21.30 -8.31
C VAL A 288 -19.21 -20.62 -8.32
N HIS A 289 -19.77 -20.37 -7.14
CA HIS A 289 -21.06 -19.66 -6.98
C HIS A 289 -20.87 -18.25 -6.36
N SER A 290 -19.65 -17.89 -6.04
CA SER A 290 -19.31 -16.58 -5.46
C SER A 290 -19.54 -15.46 -6.46
N LYS A 291 -19.97 -14.30 -5.97
CA LYS A 291 -20.12 -13.06 -6.73
C LYS A 291 -19.17 -12.06 -6.12
N ILE A 292 -18.10 -11.76 -6.85
CA ILE A 292 -16.97 -10.99 -6.32
C ILE A 292 -16.57 -9.93 -7.35
N VAL A 293 -16.23 -8.74 -6.87
CA VAL A 293 -15.52 -7.72 -7.65
C VAL A 293 -14.24 -7.35 -6.90
N ILE A 294 -13.13 -7.38 -7.62
CA ILE A 294 -11.81 -6.98 -7.12
C ILE A 294 -11.34 -5.83 -8.00
N GLY A 295 -10.95 -4.73 -7.39
CA GLY A 295 -10.29 -3.59 -8.04
C GLY A 295 -8.92 -3.35 -7.43
N ASP A 296 -7.86 -3.49 -8.21
CA ASP A 296 -6.48 -3.47 -7.76
C ASP A 296 -6.23 -4.37 -6.52
N ASP A 297 -5.33 -3.96 -5.62
CA ASP A 297 -5.06 -4.69 -4.38
C ASP A 297 -5.86 -4.13 -3.18
N GLY A 298 -6.72 -3.14 -3.42
CA GLY A 298 -7.36 -2.34 -2.37
C GLY A 298 -8.90 -2.33 -2.35
N LEU A 299 -9.56 -3.03 -3.27
CA LEU A 299 -11.03 -3.09 -3.33
C LEU A 299 -11.52 -4.53 -3.45
N LEU A 300 -12.40 -4.94 -2.55
CA LEU A 300 -13.07 -6.24 -2.57
C LEU A 300 -14.56 -6.08 -2.28
N CYS A 301 -15.39 -6.55 -3.19
CA CYS A 301 -16.82 -6.67 -3.00
C CYS A 301 -17.23 -8.14 -3.05
N VAL A 302 -17.95 -8.62 -2.04
CA VAL A 302 -18.44 -10.01 -1.97
C VAL A 302 -19.91 -10.00 -1.55
N GLY A 303 -20.74 -10.75 -2.26
CA GLY A 303 -22.17 -10.80 -1.92
C GLY A 303 -23.00 -11.77 -2.73
N SER A 304 -24.30 -11.49 -2.80
CA SER A 304 -25.29 -12.33 -3.48
C SER A 304 -25.61 -11.86 -4.91
N PHE A 305 -25.22 -10.64 -5.30
CA PHE A 305 -25.65 -10.01 -6.55
C PHE A 305 -25.00 -10.64 -7.78
N ASN A 306 -25.84 -11.09 -8.73
CA ASN A 306 -25.38 -11.69 -9.97
C ASN A 306 -25.11 -10.62 -11.04
N TRP A 307 -23.87 -10.16 -11.12
CA TRP A 307 -23.42 -8.99 -11.91
C TRP A 307 -23.92 -9.00 -13.37
N PHE A 308 -23.86 -10.15 -14.06
CA PHE A 308 -24.15 -10.25 -15.49
C PHE A 308 -25.43 -11.05 -15.82
N SER A 309 -26.25 -11.38 -14.82
CA SER A 309 -27.49 -12.11 -15.04
C SER A 309 -28.68 -11.61 -14.21
N ALA A 310 -28.47 -10.71 -13.25
CA ALA A 310 -29.57 -10.11 -12.48
C ALA A 310 -30.52 -9.34 -13.41
N THR A 311 -31.83 -9.42 -13.10
CA THR A 311 -32.83 -8.60 -13.81
C THR A 311 -32.81 -7.16 -13.31
N ARG A 312 -32.97 -6.21 -14.23
CA ARG A 312 -33.11 -4.77 -13.93
C ARG A 312 -34.58 -4.30 -14.06
N GLU A 313 -35.49 -5.24 -14.27
CA GLU A 313 -36.90 -4.92 -14.31
C GLU A 313 -37.46 -4.89 -12.87
N ALA A 314 -37.95 -3.73 -12.44
CA ALA A 314 -38.42 -3.49 -11.04
C ALA A 314 -39.43 -4.54 -10.54
N ARG A 315 -40.27 -5.09 -11.42
CA ARG A 315 -41.24 -6.13 -11.08
C ARG A 315 -40.62 -7.45 -10.62
N TYR A 316 -39.40 -7.75 -11.07
CA TYR A 316 -38.70 -9.02 -10.83
C TYR A 316 -37.39 -8.84 -10.10
N GLU A 317 -37.12 -7.63 -9.64
CA GLU A 317 -35.91 -7.30 -8.88
C GLU A 317 -35.88 -8.11 -7.59
N ARG A 318 -34.72 -8.71 -7.34
CA ARG A 318 -34.45 -9.40 -6.07
C ARG A 318 -33.68 -8.49 -5.15
N TYR A 319 -33.96 -8.61 -3.87
CA TYR A 319 -33.15 -7.93 -2.85
C TYR A 319 -31.84 -8.70 -2.68
N ASP A 320 -30.79 -8.17 -3.28
CA ASP A 320 -29.44 -8.68 -3.14
C ASP A 320 -28.60 -7.72 -2.28
N THR A 321 -27.67 -8.29 -1.49
CA THR A 321 -26.77 -7.53 -0.63
C THR A 321 -25.34 -7.95 -0.89
N SER A 322 -24.44 -6.99 -0.97
CA SER A 322 -22.99 -7.22 -1.02
C SER A 322 -22.27 -6.34 -0.03
N MET A 323 -21.18 -6.85 0.52
CA MET A 323 -20.28 -6.10 1.37
C MET A 323 -19.09 -5.64 0.56
N VAL A 324 -18.76 -4.37 0.67
CA VAL A 324 -17.58 -3.77 0.07
C VAL A 324 -16.58 -3.43 1.17
N TYR A 325 -15.36 -3.86 0.96
CA TYR A 325 -14.20 -3.45 1.71
C TYR A 325 -13.27 -2.69 0.77
N SER A 326 -12.82 -1.50 1.20
CA SER A 326 -11.80 -0.71 0.51
C SER A 326 -10.71 -0.34 1.50
N GLY A 327 -9.45 -0.68 1.20
CA GLY A 327 -8.32 -0.41 2.08
C GLY A 327 -7.06 -1.20 1.72
N ASP A 328 -5.96 -0.91 2.40
CA ASP A 328 -4.63 -1.43 2.02
C ASP A 328 -4.33 -2.87 2.46
N ASN A 329 -5.12 -3.46 3.36
CA ASN A 329 -4.83 -4.76 3.97
C ASN A 329 -5.51 -5.95 3.27
N LEU A 330 -5.89 -5.82 1.99
CA LEU A 330 -6.63 -6.85 1.26
C LEU A 330 -5.77 -7.82 0.46
N LYS A 331 -4.50 -7.56 0.30
CA LYS A 331 -3.63 -8.32 -0.61
C LYS A 331 -3.65 -9.82 -0.34
N GLY A 332 -3.56 -10.23 0.93
CA GLY A 332 -3.58 -11.65 1.31
C GLY A 332 -4.91 -12.33 0.98
N GLU A 333 -6.04 -11.65 1.23
CA GLU A 333 -7.38 -12.17 0.92
C GLU A 333 -7.62 -12.25 -0.59
N ILE A 334 -7.18 -11.25 -1.34
CA ILE A 334 -7.28 -11.22 -2.80
C ILE A 334 -6.44 -12.35 -3.41
N GLU A 335 -5.20 -12.55 -2.94
CA GLU A 335 -4.35 -13.67 -3.38
C GLU A 335 -4.99 -15.04 -3.07
N ALA A 336 -5.60 -15.20 -1.89
CA ALA A 336 -6.31 -16.43 -1.52
C ALA A 336 -7.50 -16.70 -2.47
N ILE A 337 -8.25 -15.65 -2.87
CA ILE A 337 -9.33 -15.76 -3.86
C ILE A 337 -8.77 -16.18 -5.21
N TYR A 338 -7.73 -15.53 -5.72
CA TYR A 338 -7.12 -15.90 -7.00
C TYR A 338 -6.61 -17.33 -7.01
N ASN A 339 -5.88 -17.75 -5.98
CA ASN A 339 -5.40 -19.14 -5.83
C ASN A 339 -6.56 -20.15 -5.82
N SER A 340 -7.69 -19.80 -5.20
CA SER A 340 -8.89 -20.64 -5.20
C SER A 340 -9.55 -20.74 -6.58
N LEU A 341 -9.58 -19.65 -7.34
CA LEU A 341 -10.13 -19.63 -8.70
C LEU A 341 -9.22 -20.39 -9.68
N GLU A 342 -7.92 -20.24 -9.60
CA GLU A 342 -6.95 -20.94 -10.45
C GLU A 342 -7.03 -22.46 -10.31
N ARG A 343 -7.17 -22.98 -9.08
CA ARG A 343 -7.38 -24.43 -8.84
C ARG A 343 -8.65 -24.97 -9.48
N ARG A 344 -9.60 -24.12 -9.87
CA ARG A 344 -10.89 -24.46 -10.48
C ARG A 344 -10.96 -24.13 -11.96
N GLN A 345 -9.91 -23.58 -12.53
CA GLN A 345 -9.85 -23.21 -13.94
C GLN A 345 -9.93 -24.46 -14.83
N VAL A 346 -10.63 -24.35 -15.99
CA VAL A 346 -10.93 -25.46 -16.91
C VAL A 346 -10.37 -25.16 -18.29
#